data_b6ad9f79d6c99242c7d1c7e36aacaa91
#
_entry.id   b6ad9f79d6c99242c7d1c7e36aacaa91
#
_cell.length_a   1.000
_cell.length_b   1.000
_cell.length_c   1.000
_cell.angle_alpha   90.00
_cell.angle_beta   90.00
_cell.angle_gamma   90.00
#
_symmetry.space_group_name_H-M   'P 1'
#
loop_
_entity.id
_entity.type
_entity.pdbx_description
1 polymer ?
#
loop_
_entity_poly.entity_id
_entity_poly.type
_entity_poly.pdbx_seq_one_letter_code
_entity_poly.pdbx_strand_id
1 'polypeptide(L)'
;MTIFDGGTRQAWGALGGADELVGRVAYRGGSGLGEGPLPVRELARATVGVCALAAAELAAVRAGRAADEVEPMVVDEGAVATAFVSERHLRVAGREPVNFAPLSGFWRAADGWVRTHANYPHHRAALVRALGLPSATPEALRDAVAGRGAVEVQELAYGAGGLAVAVAGEYGDPQPLVEVRESGSVGRELGPAAQPWRPAAGVRVLDLTRVIAGPVATRTLGLLGADVLRIDSPRLAESDDAHADTGFGKRSALLDLADAGDRAVFEGLLAEADVVVTGYRPGALERYGLGAEELMARGRAGLVVAELCAWGWRGP
;
A
#
# COMPACT_ATOMS: atom_id res chain seq x y z
N MET A 1 15.79 -26.68 -12.98
CA MET A 1 16.80 -25.85 -12.30
C MET A 1 16.03 -24.81 -11.51
N THR A 2 15.92 -24.99 -10.21
CA THR A 2 15.19 -24.04 -9.34
C THR A 2 16.05 -22.77 -9.29
N ILE A 3 15.65 -21.73 -9.99
CA ILE A 3 16.29 -20.42 -9.85
C ILE A 3 15.92 -19.95 -8.46
N PHE A 4 16.88 -19.96 -7.55
CA PHE A 4 16.70 -19.35 -6.23
C PHE A 4 16.37 -17.87 -6.42
N ASP A 5 15.14 -17.51 -6.09
CA ASP A 5 14.68 -16.14 -6.20
C ASP A 5 15.22 -15.31 -5.04
N GLY A 6 16.33 -14.60 -5.30
CA GLY A 6 16.99 -13.75 -4.30
C GLY A 6 16.08 -12.69 -3.72
N GLY A 7 15.15 -12.16 -4.52
CA GLY A 7 14.16 -11.19 -4.06
C GLY A 7 13.16 -11.77 -3.07
N THR A 8 12.64 -12.98 -3.35
CA THR A 8 11.74 -13.67 -2.42
C THR A 8 12.45 -13.98 -1.10
N ARG A 9 13.72 -14.42 -1.14
CA ARG A 9 14.53 -14.67 0.05
C ARG A 9 14.74 -13.42 0.89
N GLN A 10 15.12 -12.32 0.25
CA GLN A 10 15.32 -11.03 0.93
C GLN A 10 14.04 -10.54 1.60
N ALA A 11 12.91 -10.57 0.89
CA ALA A 11 11.65 -10.12 1.42
C ALA A 11 11.11 -11.02 2.53
N TRP A 12 11.28 -12.35 2.41
CA TRP A 12 10.90 -13.31 3.43
C TRP A 12 11.74 -13.18 4.71
N GLY A 13 13.05 -13.03 4.55
CA GLY A 13 13.96 -12.78 5.67
C GLY A 13 13.67 -11.46 6.40
N ALA A 14 13.23 -10.43 5.69
CA ALA A 14 12.83 -9.16 6.30
C ALA A 14 11.59 -9.29 7.23
N LEU A 15 10.77 -10.31 7.02
CA LEU A 15 9.64 -10.68 7.88
C LEU A 15 10.05 -11.63 9.02
N GLY A 16 11.32 -12.03 9.11
CA GLY A 16 11.79 -13.03 10.07
C GLY A 16 11.48 -14.48 9.68
N GLY A 17 11.08 -14.70 8.42
CA GLY A 17 10.73 -16.02 7.92
C GLY A 17 11.93 -16.95 7.75
N ALA A 18 11.74 -18.24 7.96
CA ALA A 18 12.79 -19.27 7.87
C ALA A 18 13.23 -19.48 6.40
N ASP A 19 14.54 -19.42 6.15
CA ASP A 19 15.13 -19.45 4.81
C ASP A 19 14.77 -20.71 4.00
N GLU A 20 14.60 -21.84 4.69
CA GLU A 20 14.24 -23.13 4.12
C GLU A 20 12.89 -23.11 3.41
N LEU A 21 11.97 -22.25 3.84
CA LEU A 21 10.64 -22.16 3.27
C LEU A 21 10.63 -21.48 1.91
N VAL A 22 11.64 -20.69 1.56
CA VAL A 22 11.75 -20.06 0.23
C VAL A 22 11.71 -21.11 -0.88
N GLY A 23 12.30 -22.27 -0.65
CA GLY A 23 12.29 -23.41 -1.58
C GLY A 23 10.90 -24.05 -1.79
N ARG A 24 9.90 -23.69 -1.00
CA ARG A 24 8.51 -24.16 -1.16
C ARG A 24 7.75 -23.40 -2.24
N VAL A 25 8.26 -22.25 -2.70
CA VAL A 25 7.63 -21.47 -3.76
C VAL A 25 8.26 -21.78 -5.09
N ALA A 26 7.48 -22.25 -6.05
CA ALA A 26 7.86 -22.41 -7.43
C ALA A 26 7.07 -21.45 -8.32
N TYR A 27 7.75 -20.78 -9.25
CA TYR A 27 7.09 -19.90 -10.22
C TYR A 27 6.90 -20.63 -11.54
N ARG A 28 5.71 -20.50 -12.16
CA ARG A 28 5.36 -21.17 -13.41
C ARG A 28 4.71 -20.19 -14.37
N GLY A 29 4.90 -20.44 -15.67
CA GLY A 29 4.30 -19.66 -16.76
C GLY A 29 5.24 -18.58 -17.29
N GLY A 30 4.75 -17.83 -18.27
CA GLY A 30 5.45 -16.69 -18.86
C GLY A 30 5.15 -15.41 -18.10
N SER A 31 6.15 -14.52 -17.98
CA SER A 31 5.94 -13.20 -17.39
C SER A 31 5.05 -12.35 -18.28
N GLY A 32 3.97 -11.81 -17.71
CA GLY A 32 3.18 -10.73 -18.33
C GLY A 32 3.78 -9.34 -18.11
N LEU A 33 4.87 -9.24 -17.32
CA LEU A 33 5.65 -8.02 -17.13
C LEU A 33 6.79 -7.99 -18.12
N GLY A 34 6.91 -6.89 -18.88
CA GLY A 34 7.99 -6.68 -19.83
C GLY A 34 9.36 -6.57 -19.15
N GLU A 35 10.41 -6.83 -19.89
CA GLU A 35 11.78 -6.55 -19.46
C GLU A 35 12.04 -5.03 -19.47
N GLY A 36 12.82 -4.56 -18.51
CA GLY A 36 13.15 -3.15 -18.37
C GLY A 36 14.43 -2.95 -17.56
N PRO A 37 14.90 -1.71 -17.43
CA PRO A 37 16.13 -1.41 -16.68
C PRO A 37 15.99 -1.65 -15.17
N LEU A 38 14.78 -1.77 -14.66
CA LEU A 38 14.49 -2.06 -13.24
C LEU A 38 13.98 -3.50 -13.10
N PRO A 39 14.34 -4.21 -12.02
CA PRO A 39 13.96 -5.61 -11.77
C PRO A 39 12.50 -5.74 -11.32
N VAL A 40 11.55 -5.20 -12.12
CA VAL A 40 10.12 -5.13 -11.78
C VAL A 40 9.51 -6.53 -11.67
N ARG A 41 9.91 -7.44 -12.57
CA ARG A 41 9.44 -8.83 -12.53
C ARG A 41 9.86 -9.54 -11.24
N GLU A 42 11.12 -9.39 -10.86
CA GLU A 42 11.68 -9.98 -9.64
C GLU A 42 11.00 -9.42 -8.40
N LEU A 43 10.75 -8.10 -8.38
CA LEU A 43 10.01 -7.45 -7.29
C LEU A 43 8.58 -7.99 -7.20
N ALA A 44 7.88 -8.11 -8.33
CA ALA A 44 6.51 -8.62 -8.36
C ALA A 44 6.44 -10.09 -7.88
N ARG A 45 7.37 -10.94 -8.34
CA ARG A 45 7.50 -12.33 -7.87
C ARG A 45 7.77 -12.39 -6.38
N ALA A 46 8.76 -11.63 -5.90
CA ALA A 46 9.14 -11.61 -4.50
C ALA A 46 7.96 -11.26 -3.59
N THR A 47 7.25 -10.18 -3.90
CA THR A 47 6.13 -9.71 -3.08
C THR A 47 4.96 -10.69 -3.07
N VAL A 48 4.57 -11.24 -4.21
CA VAL A 48 3.47 -12.23 -4.29
C VAL A 48 3.89 -13.57 -3.68
N GLY A 49 5.13 -14.01 -3.91
CA GLY A 49 5.66 -15.25 -3.33
C GLY A 49 5.71 -15.21 -1.80
N VAL A 50 6.14 -14.09 -1.23
CA VAL A 50 6.15 -13.89 0.23
C VAL A 50 4.72 -13.87 0.79
N CYS A 51 3.77 -13.21 0.12
CA CYS A 51 2.37 -13.28 0.53
C CYS A 51 1.82 -14.71 0.50
N ALA A 52 2.21 -15.52 -0.50
CA ALA A 52 1.80 -16.90 -0.60
C ALA A 52 2.40 -17.76 0.54
N LEU A 53 3.70 -17.56 0.88
CA LEU A 53 4.34 -18.22 2.02
C LEU A 53 3.66 -17.87 3.35
N ALA A 54 3.45 -16.58 3.62
CA ALA A 54 2.79 -16.13 4.85
C ALA A 54 1.36 -16.69 4.98
N ALA A 55 0.63 -16.75 3.87
CA ALA A 55 -0.70 -17.35 3.83
C ALA A 55 -0.65 -18.87 4.13
N ALA A 56 0.35 -19.57 3.61
CA ALA A 56 0.53 -21.01 3.84
C ALA A 56 0.97 -21.32 5.28
N GLU A 57 1.84 -20.52 5.88
CA GLU A 57 2.18 -20.62 7.32
C GLU A 57 0.93 -20.41 8.19
N LEU A 58 0.16 -19.36 7.92
CA LEU A 58 -1.07 -19.12 8.67
C LEU A 58 -2.05 -20.27 8.53
N ALA A 59 -2.16 -20.87 7.33
CA ALA A 59 -3.00 -22.04 7.09
C ALA A 59 -2.51 -23.26 7.88
N ALA A 60 -1.19 -23.50 7.96
CA ALA A 60 -0.59 -24.59 8.72
C ALA A 60 -0.86 -24.44 10.22
N VAL A 61 -0.58 -23.27 10.79
CA VAL A 61 -0.83 -22.97 12.20
C VAL A 61 -2.31 -23.11 12.57
N ARG A 62 -3.22 -22.62 11.74
CA ARG A 62 -4.66 -22.76 11.96
C ARG A 62 -5.17 -24.18 11.82
N ALA A 63 -4.43 -25.04 11.13
CA ALA A 63 -4.71 -26.48 11.07
C ALA A 63 -4.06 -27.27 12.23
N GLY A 64 -3.45 -26.58 13.19
CA GLY A 64 -2.74 -27.21 14.33
C GLY A 64 -1.39 -27.80 13.95
N ARG A 65 -0.83 -27.43 12.79
CA ARG A 65 0.51 -27.84 12.34
C ARG A 65 1.56 -26.80 12.73
N ALA A 66 2.83 -27.19 12.69
CA ALA A 66 3.90 -26.22 12.87
C ALA A 66 3.97 -25.23 11.69
N ALA A 67 4.46 -24.00 11.94
CA ALA A 67 4.53 -22.95 10.93
C ALA A 67 5.43 -23.33 9.75
N ASP A 68 6.45 -24.15 9.98
CA ASP A 68 7.38 -24.67 8.96
C ASP A 68 6.82 -25.86 8.15
N GLU A 69 5.69 -26.43 8.57
CA GLU A 69 5.00 -27.49 7.83
C GLU A 69 4.16 -26.93 6.66
N VAL A 70 4.84 -26.19 5.78
CA VAL A 70 4.27 -25.59 4.59
C VAL A 70 4.40 -26.50 3.38
N GLU A 71 3.30 -26.80 2.72
CA GLU A 71 3.29 -27.57 1.47
C GLU A 71 3.91 -26.78 0.31
N PRO A 72 4.58 -27.45 -0.65
CA PRO A 72 5.05 -26.78 -1.86
C PRO A 72 3.92 -26.11 -2.61
N MET A 73 4.17 -24.88 -3.05
CA MET A 73 3.17 -24.07 -3.77
C MET A 73 3.69 -23.60 -5.12
N VAL A 74 2.77 -23.39 -6.04
CA VAL A 74 3.05 -22.87 -7.37
C VAL A 74 2.39 -21.50 -7.51
N VAL A 75 3.19 -20.50 -7.84
CA VAL A 75 2.76 -19.14 -8.14
C VAL A 75 2.80 -18.95 -9.66
N ASP A 76 1.67 -18.63 -10.27
CA ASP A 76 1.56 -18.35 -11.69
C ASP A 76 2.05 -16.95 -12.01
N GLU A 77 3.03 -16.82 -12.93
CA GLU A 77 3.63 -15.53 -13.27
C GLU A 77 2.69 -14.59 -14.02
N GLY A 78 1.71 -15.11 -14.74
CA GLY A 78 0.66 -14.30 -15.37
C GLY A 78 -0.28 -13.69 -14.32
N ALA A 79 -0.62 -14.47 -13.29
CA ALA A 79 -1.39 -13.98 -12.14
C ALA A 79 -0.59 -12.95 -11.33
N VAL A 80 0.72 -13.16 -11.14
CA VAL A 80 1.62 -12.17 -10.51
C VAL A 80 1.59 -10.86 -11.27
N ALA A 81 1.77 -10.89 -12.59
CA ALA A 81 1.75 -9.71 -13.43
C ALA A 81 0.40 -8.98 -13.33
N THR A 82 -0.70 -9.72 -13.42
CA THR A 82 -2.05 -9.17 -13.32
C THR A 82 -2.30 -8.52 -11.96
N ALA A 83 -1.87 -9.15 -10.89
CA ALA A 83 -2.01 -8.61 -9.53
C ALA A 83 -1.16 -7.35 -9.32
N PHE A 84 0.07 -7.32 -9.86
CA PHE A 84 1.04 -6.25 -9.65
C PHE A 84 0.70 -4.97 -10.39
N VAL A 85 0.05 -5.07 -11.56
CA VAL A 85 -0.38 -3.91 -12.37
C VAL A 85 -1.89 -3.98 -12.67
N SER A 86 -2.69 -4.37 -11.66
CA SER A 86 -4.12 -4.63 -11.81
C SER A 86 -4.89 -3.45 -12.40
N GLU A 87 -4.50 -2.22 -12.05
CA GLU A 87 -5.09 -0.99 -12.55
C GLU A 87 -4.99 -0.85 -14.09
N ARG A 88 -4.02 -1.52 -14.73
CA ARG A 88 -3.86 -1.52 -16.19
C ARG A 88 -4.79 -2.55 -16.87
N HIS A 89 -5.20 -3.57 -16.14
CA HIS A 89 -6.10 -4.61 -16.63
C HIS A 89 -7.58 -4.29 -16.36
N LEU A 90 -7.85 -3.41 -15.40
CA LEU A 90 -9.20 -3.01 -15.06
C LEU A 90 -9.95 -2.45 -16.27
N ARG A 91 -11.22 -2.86 -16.42
CA ARG A 91 -12.16 -2.26 -17.37
C ARG A 91 -13.49 -2.07 -16.64
N VAL A 92 -14.00 -0.85 -16.64
CA VAL A 92 -15.30 -0.50 -16.07
C VAL A 92 -16.27 -0.21 -17.21
N ALA A 93 -17.20 -1.11 -17.46
CA ALA A 93 -18.10 -1.06 -18.62
C ALA A 93 -17.35 -0.87 -19.97
N GLY A 94 -16.19 -1.54 -20.10
CA GLY A 94 -15.35 -1.46 -21.30
C GLY A 94 -14.40 -0.25 -21.34
N ARG A 95 -14.53 0.71 -20.45
CA ARG A 95 -13.66 1.91 -20.35
C ARG A 95 -12.39 1.61 -19.55
N GLU A 96 -11.27 2.14 -20.00
CA GLU A 96 -10.02 2.12 -19.23
C GLU A 96 -10.08 3.10 -18.05
N PRO A 97 -9.45 2.77 -16.92
CA PRO A 97 -9.36 3.68 -15.78
C PRO A 97 -8.43 4.86 -16.06
N VAL A 98 -8.69 5.98 -15.41
CA VAL A 98 -7.81 7.16 -15.43
C VAL A 98 -6.89 7.09 -14.21
N ASN A 99 -5.63 6.69 -14.44
CA ASN A 99 -4.66 6.48 -13.35
C ASN A 99 -3.89 7.75 -12.98
N PHE A 100 -3.60 8.61 -13.96
CA PHE A 100 -2.84 9.85 -13.75
C PHE A 100 -3.50 11.04 -14.42
N ALA A 101 -3.65 12.12 -13.64
CA ALA A 101 -4.12 13.40 -14.17
C ALA A 101 -3.00 14.07 -15.02
N PRO A 102 -3.36 14.92 -15.99
CA PRO A 102 -2.40 15.54 -16.93
C PRO A 102 -1.24 16.32 -16.26
N LEU A 103 -1.45 16.86 -15.06
CA LEU A 103 -0.41 17.57 -14.31
C LEU A 103 0.37 16.67 -13.34
N SER A 104 0.16 15.35 -13.37
CA SER A 104 0.94 14.36 -12.61
C SER A 104 2.01 13.75 -13.51
N GLY A 105 3.29 14.02 -13.21
CA GLY A 105 4.38 13.56 -14.07
C GLY A 105 5.74 14.02 -13.58
N PHE A 106 6.76 13.71 -14.37
CA PHE A 106 8.11 14.23 -14.20
C PHE A 106 8.31 15.42 -15.15
N TRP A 107 8.89 16.50 -14.59
CA TRP A 107 9.10 17.76 -15.31
C TRP A 107 10.54 18.20 -15.16
N ARG A 108 11.14 18.66 -16.24
CA ARG A 108 12.50 19.17 -16.22
C ARG A 108 12.51 20.57 -15.61
N ALA A 109 13.22 20.75 -14.50
CA ALA A 109 13.52 22.01 -13.86
C ALA A 109 14.86 22.59 -14.36
N ALA A 110 15.21 23.79 -13.97
CA ALA A 110 16.46 24.45 -14.40
C ALA A 110 17.72 23.64 -13.96
N ASP A 111 17.66 23.00 -12.79
CA ASP A 111 18.77 22.31 -12.14
C ASP A 111 18.54 20.80 -11.90
N GLY A 112 17.40 20.26 -12.28
CA GLY A 112 17.09 18.86 -12.02
C GLY A 112 15.74 18.43 -12.57
N TRP A 113 15.06 17.55 -11.84
CA TRP A 113 13.74 17.06 -12.14
C TRP A 113 12.81 17.23 -10.95
N VAL A 114 11.53 17.44 -11.26
CA VAL A 114 10.45 17.51 -10.27
C VAL A 114 9.39 16.46 -10.60
N ARG A 115 8.96 15.70 -9.60
CA ARG A 115 7.79 14.83 -9.70
C ARG A 115 6.59 15.52 -9.07
N THR A 116 5.54 15.78 -9.87
CA THR A 116 4.28 16.32 -9.37
C THR A 116 3.22 15.24 -9.21
N HIS A 117 2.33 15.41 -8.23
CA HIS A 117 1.16 14.58 -8.03
C HIS A 117 -0.08 15.49 -7.92
N ALA A 118 -0.85 15.54 -9.00
CA ALA A 118 -2.03 16.41 -9.15
C ALA A 118 -3.31 15.61 -9.48
N ASN A 119 -3.34 14.32 -9.11
CA ASN A 119 -4.50 13.45 -9.33
C ASN A 119 -5.72 13.94 -8.54
N TYR A 120 -5.47 14.40 -7.31
CA TYR A 120 -6.55 14.96 -6.49
C TYR A 120 -6.84 16.42 -6.85
N PRO A 121 -8.13 16.82 -6.95
CA PRO A 121 -8.51 18.19 -7.34
C PRO A 121 -7.88 19.28 -6.46
N HIS A 122 -7.76 19.05 -5.15
CA HIS A 122 -7.17 20.00 -4.22
C HIS A 122 -5.66 20.16 -4.43
N HIS A 123 -4.91 19.06 -4.67
CA HIS A 123 -3.48 19.13 -5.00
C HIS A 123 -3.25 19.86 -6.33
N ARG A 124 -4.09 19.58 -7.35
CA ARG A 124 -4.02 20.25 -8.64
C ARG A 124 -4.27 21.75 -8.51
N ALA A 125 -5.32 22.14 -7.79
CA ALA A 125 -5.62 23.56 -7.57
C ALA A 125 -4.50 24.27 -6.80
N ALA A 126 -3.92 23.62 -5.79
CA ALA A 126 -2.78 24.13 -5.03
C ALA A 126 -1.53 24.32 -5.91
N LEU A 127 -1.19 23.34 -6.74
CA LEU A 127 -0.06 23.41 -7.66
C LEU A 127 -0.22 24.54 -8.68
N VAL A 128 -1.41 24.69 -9.29
CA VAL A 128 -1.72 25.77 -10.22
C VAL A 128 -1.54 27.15 -9.57
N ARG A 129 -2.05 27.32 -8.35
CA ARG A 129 -1.88 28.58 -7.60
C ARG A 129 -0.42 28.85 -7.23
N ALA A 130 0.26 27.83 -6.71
CA ALA A 130 1.65 27.96 -6.24
C ALA A 130 2.62 28.43 -7.32
N LEU A 131 2.43 27.93 -8.54
CA LEU A 131 3.31 28.23 -9.66
C LEU A 131 2.76 29.38 -10.54
N GLY A 132 1.60 29.94 -10.22
CA GLY A 132 0.97 31.00 -11.00
C GLY A 132 0.64 30.60 -12.43
N LEU A 133 0.19 29.35 -12.65
CA LEU A 133 -0.07 28.86 -14.00
C LEU A 133 -1.24 29.60 -14.64
N PRO A 134 -1.10 30.04 -15.89
CA PRO A 134 -2.20 30.72 -16.62
C PRO A 134 -3.34 29.75 -16.97
N SER A 135 -3.04 28.46 -17.04
CA SER A 135 -3.99 27.37 -17.30
C SER A 135 -3.52 26.07 -16.65
N ALA A 136 -4.45 25.17 -16.34
CA ALA A 136 -4.14 23.86 -15.75
C ALA A 136 -3.75 22.84 -16.85
N THR A 137 -2.77 23.18 -17.68
CA THR A 137 -2.28 22.34 -18.79
C THR A 137 -0.86 21.87 -18.59
N PRO A 138 -0.46 20.72 -19.17
CA PRO A 138 0.91 20.22 -19.14
C PRO A 138 1.94 21.21 -19.68
N GLU A 139 1.59 21.96 -20.73
CA GLU A 139 2.44 22.97 -21.35
C GLU A 139 2.76 24.10 -20.38
N ALA A 140 1.72 24.69 -19.77
CA ALA A 140 1.87 25.76 -18.77
C ALA A 140 2.70 25.31 -17.57
N LEU A 141 2.51 24.06 -17.11
CA LEU A 141 3.31 23.51 -16.01
C LEU A 141 4.77 23.31 -16.42
N ARG A 142 5.00 22.76 -17.62
CA ARG A 142 6.37 22.57 -18.16
C ARG A 142 7.14 23.89 -18.22
N ASP A 143 6.52 24.92 -18.77
CA ASP A 143 7.14 26.24 -18.93
C ASP A 143 7.43 26.89 -17.56
N ALA A 144 6.51 26.77 -16.62
CA ALA A 144 6.67 27.31 -15.27
C ALA A 144 7.78 26.60 -14.48
N VAL A 145 7.93 25.29 -14.65
CA VAL A 145 8.95 24.47 -13.96
C VAL A 145 10.33 24.68 -14.60
N ALA A 146 10.42 24.79 -15.92
CA ALA A 146 11.69 24.90 -16.65
C ALA A 146 12.51 26.14 -16.24
N GLY A 147 11.85 27.22 -15.83
CA GLY A 147 12.49 28.46 -15.38
C GLY A 147 12.84 28.51 -13.89
N ARG A 148 12.63 27.43 -13.11
CA ARG A 148 12.80 27.39 -11.65
C ARG A 148 13.71 26.24 -11.23
N GLY A 149 14.32 26.37 -10.05
CA GLY A 149 15.02 25.24 -9.41
C GLY A 149 14.04 24.18 -8.91
N ALA A 150 14.46 22.91 -8.92
CA ALA A 150 13.62 21.79 -8.51
C ALA A 150 13.15 21.92 -7.05
N VAL A 151 14.05 22.31 -6.13
CA VAL A 151 13.71 22.54 -4.72
C VAL A 151 12.79 23.74 -4.55
N GLU A 152 13.00 24.82 -5.31
CA GLU A 152 12.09 25.97 -5.29
C GLU A 152 10.66 25.57 -5.65
N VAL A 153 10.48 24.77 -6.70
CA VAL A 153 9.16 24.25 -7.11
C VAL A 153 8.52 23.42 -6.01
N GLN A 154 9.31 22.59 -5.33
CA GLN A 154 8.87 21.78 -4.19
C GLN A 154 8.37 22.66 -3.06
N GLU A 155 9.15 23.64 -2.62
CA GLU A 155 8.81 24.55 -1.53
C GLU A 155 7.54 25.35 -1.82
N LEU A 156 7.43 25.92 -3.03
CA LEU A 156 6.24 26.62 -3.47
C LEU A 156 4.98 25.73 -3.44
N ALA A 157 5.09 24.50 -3.95
CA ALA A 157 3.98 23.56 -3.97
C ALA A 157 3.56 23.15 -2.56
N TYR A 158 4.50 22.80 -1.68
CA TYR A 158 4.19 22.40 -0.30
C TYR A 158 3.61 23.55 0.51
N GLY A 159 4.15 24.77 0.38
CA GLY A 159 3.63 25.95 1.05
C GLY A 159 2.18 26.27 0.68
N ALA A 160 1.74 25.87 -0.52
CA ALA A 160 0.36 26.04 -0.98
C ALA A 160 -0.55 24.82 -0.72
N GLY A 161 -0.04 23.76 -0.12
CA GLY A 161 -0.77 22.50 0.09
C GLY A 161 -0.86 21.61 -1.16
N GLY A 162 0.01 21.85 -2.15
CA GLY A 162 0.19 20.99 -3.32
C GLY A 162 1.23 19.90 -3.08
N LEU A 163 1.51 19.13 -4.11
CA LEU A 163 2.47 18.03 -4.04
C LEU A 163 3.39 18.02 -5.26
N ALA A 164 4.61 18.50 -5.04
CA ALA A 164 5.72 18.40 -5.96
C ALA A 164 6.98 18.04 -5.16
N VAL A 165 7.81 17.15 -5.70
CA VAL A 165 9.03 16.68 -5.03
C VAL A 165 10.19 16.81 -5.99
N ALA A 166 11.27 17.46 -5.56
CA ALA A 166 12.53 17.47 -6.29
C ALA A 166 13.09 16.05 -6.31
N VAL A 167 13.54 15.60 -7.49
CA VAL A 167 14.21 14.31 -7.61
C VAL A 167 15.58 14.42 -6.99
N ALA A 168 15.84 13.62 -5.95
CA ALA A 168 17.13 13.63 -5.25
C ALA A 168 18.25 13.14 -6.20
N GLY A 169 19.42 13.78 -6.11
CA GLY A 169 20.62 13.37 -6.83
C GLY A 169 21.39 12.25 -6.12
N GLU A 170 21.19 12.14 -4.81
CA GLU A 170 21.83 11.14 -3.95
C GLU A 170 20.77 10.44 -3.10
N TYR A 171 21.05 9.20 -2.72
CA TYR A 171 20.20 8.41 -1.85
C TYR A 171 20.78 8.39 -0.44
N GLY A 172 19.91 8.45 0.56
CA GLY A 172 20.30 8.19 1.95
C GLY A 172 20.60 6.71 2.21
N ASP A 173 20.93 6.40 3.46
CA ASP A 173 21.15 5.01 3.87
C ASP A 173 19.91 4.14 3.66
N PRO A 174 20.09 2.87 3.22
CA PRO A 174 18.99 1.95 3.06
C PRO A 174 18.21 1.78 4.36
N GLN A 175 16.89 1.87 4.27
CA GLN A 175 15.99 1.59 5.39
C GLN A 175 15.60 0.10 5.40
N PRO A 176 15.32 -0.47 6.59
CA PRO A 176 14.75 -1.81 6.67
C PRO A 176 13.45 -1.90 5.87
N LEU A 177 13.24 -3.02 5.16
CA LEU A 177 11.99 -3.26 4.42
C LEU A 177 10.78 -3.37 5.36
N VAL A 178 10.99 -3.95 6.54
CA VAL A 178 9.97 -4.14 7.58
C VAL A 178 10.61 -3.91 8.94
N GLU A 179 9.93 -3.16 9.78
CA GLU A 179 10.24 -3.04 11.22
C GLU A 179 9.08 -3.63 12.01
N VAL A 180 9.36 -4.59 12.89
CA VAL A 180 8.36 -5.23 13.74
C VAL A 180 8.60 -4.81 15.20
N ARG A 181 7.53 -4.41 15.87
CA ARG A 181 7.53 -4.13 17.32
C ARG A 181 6.48 -5.00 17.99
N GLU A 182 6.88 -5.76 18.97
CA GLU A 182 5.97 -6.60 19.75
C GLU A 182 5.36 -5.81 20.90
N SER A 183 4.04 -5.85 21.03
CA SER A 183 3.32 -5.21 22.13
C SER A 183 3.27 -6.08 23.39
N GLY A 184 3.63 -7.36 23.30
CA GLY A 184 3.52 -8.34 24.38
C GLY A 184 2.09 -8.78 24.69
N SER A 185 1.07 -8.26 23.99
CA SER A 185 -0.32 -8.68 24.18
C SER A 185 -0.67 -9.85 23.25
N VAL A 186 -1.40 -10.82 23.78
CA VAL A 186 -1.84 -12.01 23.03
C VAL A 186 -3.22 -11.75 22.45
N GLY A 187 -3.37 -11.97 21.16
CA GLY A 187 -4.66 -11.89 20.47
C GLY A 187 -5.57 -13.09 20.75
N ARG A 188 -6.79 -13.03 20.22
CA ARG A 188 -7.70 -14.16 20.27
C ARG A 188 -7.17 -15.31 19.40
N GLU A 189 -7.44 -16.53 19.81
CA GLU A 189 -7.19 -17.67 18.94
C GLU A 189 -8.10 -17.62 17.70
N LEU A 190 -7.49 -17.81 16.55
CA LEU A 190 -8.21 -18.09 15.31
C LEU A 190 -8.34 -19.63 15.21
N GLY A 191 -9.55 -20.13 15.40
CA GLY A 191 -9.81 -21.56 15.19
C GLY A 191 -9.47 -22.02 13.77
N PRO A 192 -9.58 -23.31 13.46
CA PRO A 192 -9.30 -23.85 12.13
C PRO A 192 -10.06 -23.07 11.03
N ALA A 193 -9.38 -22.78 9.93
CA ALA A 193 -10.04 -22.17 8.77
C ALA A 193 -10.95 -23.22 8.11
N ALA A 194 -12.21 -22.85 7.85
CA ALA A 194 -13.15 -23.74 7.17
C ALA A 194 -12.67 -24.17 5.76
N GLN A 195 -11.82 -23.35 5.16
CA GLN A 195 -11.25 -23.58 3.84
C GLN A 195 -9.74 -23.23 3.86
N PRO A 196 -8.84 -24.18 3.52
CA PRO A 196 -7.39 -23.97 3.57
C PRO A 196 -6.90 -22.78 2.76
N TRP A 197 -7.56 -22.46 1.64
CA TRP A 197 -7.21 -21.32 0.77
C TRP A 197 -7.75 -19.96 1.28
N ARG A 198 -8.43 -19.94 2.42
CA ARG A 198 -8.90 -18.72 3.09
C ARG A 198 -8.32 -18.64 4.52
N PRO A 199 -6.99 -18.63 4.67
CA PRO A 199 -6.36 -18.70 5.98
C PRO A 199 -6.65 -17.47 6.86
N ALA A 200 -7.02 -16.33 6.28
CA ALA A 200 -7.41 -15.13 7.03
C ALA A 200 -8.93 -15.06 7.35
N ALA A 201 -9.70 -16.14 7.08
CA ALA A 201 -11.14 -16.14 7.37
C ALA A 201 -11.40 -15.89 8.87
N GLY A 202 -12.31 -14.94 9.16
CA GLY A 202 -12.65 -14.51 10.50
C GLY A 202 -11.74 -13.42 11.09
N VAL A 203 -10.68 -13.01 10.40
CA VAL A 203 -9.89 -11.83 10.74
C VAL A 203 -10.64 -10.57 10.30
N ARG A 204 -10.82 -9.59 11.21
CA ARG A 204 -11.46 -8.31 10.94
C ARG A 204 -10.41 -7.23 10.73
N VAL A 205 -10.43 -6.60 9.57
CA VAL A 205 -9.45 -5.60 9.13
C VAL A 205 -10.12 -4.25 8.95
N LEU A 206 -9.61 -3.22 9.61
CA LEU A 206 -9.92 -1.83 9.30
C LEU A 206 -8.86 -1.29 8.34
N ASP A 207 -9.31 -0.91 7.15
CA ASP A 207 -8.47 -0.37 6.09
C ASP A 207 -8.62 1.16 6.04
N LEU A 208 -7.64 1.87 6.58
CA LEU A 208 -7.55 3.34 6.54
C LEU A 208 -6.59 3.81 5.42
N THR A 209 -6.30 2.96 4.45
CA THR A 209 -5.30 3.25 3.43
C THR A 209 -5.89 3.93 2.20
N ARG A 210 -5.00 4.53 1.40
CA ARG A 210 -5.34 5.22 0.16
C ARG A 210 -4.32 4.92 -0.94
N VAL A 211 -4.67 5.32 -2.16
CA VAL A 211 -3.85 5.23 -3.36
C VAL A 211 -3.71 3.76 -3.82
N ILE A 212 -2.55 3.12 -3.66
CA ILE A 212 -2.27 1.79 -4.25
C ILE A 212 -1.79 0.79 -3.19
N ALA A 213 -0.65 1.03 -2.53
CA ALA A 213 0.06 0.01 -1.76
C ALA A 213 -0.79 -0.60 -0.63
N GLY A 214 -1.34 0.23 0.26
CA GLY A 214 -2.21 -0.22 1.33
C GLY A 214 -3.51 -0.86 0.83
N PRO A 215 -4.24 -0.22 -0.11
CA PRO A 215 -5.44 -0.82 -0.68
C PRO A 215 -5.22 -2.17 -1.37
N VAL A 216 -4.08 -2.39 -2.03
CA VAL A 216 -3.70 -3.70 -2.60
C VAL A 216 -3.41 -4.72 -1.49
N ALA A 217 -2.70 -4.32 -0.43
CA ALA A 217 -2.43 -5.20 0.71
C ALA A 217 -3.74 -5.67 1.37
N THR A 218 -4.66 -4.75 1.65
CA THR A 218 -5.95 -5.09 2.28
C THR A 218 -6.90 -5.85 1.33
N ARG A 219 -6.83 -5.62 0.01
CA ARG A 219 -7.50 -6.47 -0.99
C ARG A 219 -6.96 -7.90 -0.96
N THR A 220 -5.63 -8.06 -0.80
CA THR A 220 -5.02 -9.38 -0.66
C THR A 220 -5.50 -10.09 0.61
N LEU A 221 -5.62 -9.39 1.74
CA LEU A 221 -6.23 -9.95 2.95
C LEU A 221 -7.68 -10.38 2.72
N GLY A 222 -8.47 -9.60 1.98
CA GLY A 222 -9.83 -9.97 1.56
C GLY A 222 -9.85 -11.23 0.69
N LEU A 223 -8.93 -11.36 -0.27
CA LEU A 223 -8.75 -12.56 -1.09
C LEU A 223 -8.45 -13.79 -0.22
N LEU A 224 -7.64 -13.63 0.82
CA LEU A 224 -7.30 -14.67 1.79
C LEU A 224 -8.42 -14.94 2.81
N GLY A 225 -9.54 -14.23 2.71
CA GLY A 225 -10.75 -14.49 3.49
C GLY A 225 -11.03 -13.55 4.65
N ALA A 226 -10.20 -12.54 4.89
CA ALA A 226 -10.46 -11.54 5.91
C ALA A 226 -11.74 -10.73 5.63
N ASP A 227 -12.40 -10.29 6.70
CA ASP A 227 -13.49 -9.31 6.63
C ASP A 227 -12.90 -7.90 6.68
N VAL A 228 -12.80 -7.27 5.51
CA VAL A 228 -12.15 -5.97 5.36
C VAL A 228 -13.20 -4.87 5.25
N LEU A 229 -13.13 -3.90 6.16
CA LEU A 229 -13.89 -2.66 6.10
C LEU A 229 -12.95 -1.50 5.78
N ARG A 230 -13.10 -0.95 4.57
CA ARG A 230 -12.42 0.27 4.17
C ARG A 230 -13.16 1.48 4.70
N ILE A 231 -12.43 2.42 5.29
CA ILE A 231 -12.96 3.67 5.83
C ILE A 231 -12.27 4.84 5.13
N ASP A 232 -13.04 5.59 4.36
CA ASP A 232 -12.57 6.80 3.67
C ASP A 232 -13.13 8.05 4.35
N SER A 233 -12.39 9.17 4.27
CA SER A 233 -12.89 10.47 4.70
C SER A 233 -13.82 11.06 3.65
N PRO A 234 -15.02 11.55 3.99
CA PRO A 234 -15.90 12.24 3.04
C PRO A 234 -15.29 13.54 2.50
N ARG A 235 -14.28 14.09 3.20
CA ARG A 235 -13.56 15.30 2.77
C ARG A 235 -12.45 15.02 1.75
N LEU A 236 -12.05 13.76 1.59
CA LEU A 236 -10.94 13.34 0.73
C LEU A 236 -11.39 12.15 -0.12
N ALA A 237 -12.33 12.38 -1.03
CA ALA A 237 -12.82 11.34 -1.92
C ALA A 237 -11.68 10.66 -2.69
N GLU A 238 -11.72 9.34 -2.78
CA GLU A 238 -10.85 8.56 -3.66
C GLU A 238 -11.44 8.56 -5.07
N SER A 239 -10.63 8.26 -6.08
CA SER A 239 -11.15 8.11 -7.43
C SER A 239 -11.98 6.82 -7.54
N ASP A 240 -13.09 6.88 -8.27
CA ASP A 240 -13.96 5.71 -8.50
C ASP A 240 -13.20 4.57 -9.17
N ASP A 241 -12.28 4.88 -10.08
CA ASP A 241 -11.45 3.88 -10.77
C ASP A 241 -10.48 3.17 -9.82
N ALA A 242 -9.81 3.93 -8.91
CA ALA A 242 -8.94 3.34 -7.90
C ALA A 242 -9.74 2.50 -6.91
N HIS A 243 -10.93 2.97 -6.52
CA HIS A 243 -11.84 2.22 -5.65
C HIS A 243 -12.32 0.94 -6.34
N ALA A 244 -12.68 0.99 -7.61
CA ALA A 244 -13.11 -0.18 -8.38
C ALA A 244 -12.01 -1.24 -8.46
N ASP A 245 -10.73 -0.88 -8.65
CA ASP A 245 -9.63 -1.83 -8.67
C ASP A 245 -9.36 -2.45 -7.30
N THR A 246 -9.27 -1.63 -6.26
CA THR A 246 -8.81 -2.07 -4.94
C THR A 246 -9.93 -2.46 -3.98
N GLY A 247 -11.19 -2.25 -4.36
CA GLY A 247 -12.38 -2.52 -3.54
C GLY A 247 -12.86 -3.97 -3.53
N PHE A 248 -12.33 -4.84 -4.40
CA PHE A 248 -12.75 -6.24 -4.46
C PHE A 248 -12.64 -6.94 -3.11
N GLY A 249 -13.75 -7.61 -2.71
CA GLY A 249 -13.80 -8.35 -1.45
C GLY A 249 -13.87 -7.51 -0.19
N LYS A 250 -14.04 -6.19 -0.31
CA LYS A 250 -14.15 -5.27 0.82
C LYS A 250 -15.56 -4.70 0.95
N ARG A 251 -15.92 -4.35 2.17
CA ARG A 251 -16.98 -3.38 2.45
C ARG A 251 -16.35 -2.00 2.59
N SER A 252 -17.12 -0.93 2.38
CA SER A 252 -16.63 0.44 2.54
C SER A 252 -17.64 1.31 3.27
N ALA A 253 -17.11 2.30 4.00
CA ALA A 253 -17.88 3.32 4.70
C ALA A 253 -17.15 4.67 4.61
N LEU A 254 -17.91 5.75 4.78
CA LEU A 254 -17.37 7.10 4.94
C LEU A 254 -17.50 7.51 6.40
N LEU A 255 -16.39 7.89 7.04
CA LEU A 255 -16.36 8.45 8.38
C LEU A 255 -15.48 9.71 8.40
N ASP A 256 -16.01 10.80 8.92
CA ASP A 256 -15.24 11.98 9.26
C ASP A 256 -14.72 11.87 10.68
N LEU A 257 -13.49 11.41 10.84
CA LEU A 257 -12.89 11.21 12.17
C LEU A 257 -12.68 12.50 12.98
N ALA A 258 -13.00 13.67 12.42
CA ALA A 258 -13.10 14.92 13.15
C ALA A 258 -14.51 15.16 13.72
N ASP A 259 -15.52 14.43 13.27
CA ASP A 259 -16.87 14.43 13.82
C ASP A 259 -16.96 13.47 15.02
N ALA A 260 -17.61 13.90 16.11
CA ALA A 260 -17.68 13.11 17.33
C ALA A 260 -18.55 11.84 17.20
N GLY A 261 -19.60 11.89 16.37
CA GLY A 261 -20.47 10.75 16.09
C GLY A 261 -19.76 9.67 15.27
N ASP A 262 -19.14 10.08 14.17
CA ASP A 262 -18.34 9.20 13.31
C ASP A 262 -17.15 8.62 14.07
N ARG A 263 -16.54 9.43 14.95
CA ARG A 263 -15.47 8.97 15.82
C ARG A 263 -15.93 7.88 16.79
N ALA A 264 -17.10 8.01 17.38
CA ALA A 264 -17.66 6.98 18.26
C ALA A 264 -17.95 5.68 17.51
N VAL A 265 -18.42 5.77 16.26
CA VAL A 265 -18.57 4.60 15.38
C VAL A 265 -17.22 3.93 15.12
N PHE A 266 -16.20 4.71 14.79
CA PHE A 266 -14.85 4.19 14.56
C PHE A 266 -14.29 3.47 15.81
N GLU A 267 -14.43 4.04 17.00
CA GLU A 267 -13.97 3.41 18.25
C GLU A 267 -14.69 2.07 18.51
N GLY A 268 -15.97 1.97 18.19
CA GLY A 268 -16.72 0.70 18.26
C GLY A 268 -16.17 -0.35 17.29
N LEU A 269 -15.81 0.06 16.07
CA LEU A 269 -15.20 -0.83 15.08
C LEU A 269 -13.78 -1.25 15.49
N LEU A 270 -13.00 -0.33 16.04
CA LEU A 270 -11.63 -0.58 16.53
C LEU A 270 -11.62 -1.61 17.67
N ALA A 271 -12.59 -1.52 18.59
CA ALA A 271 -12.71 -2.48 19.71
C ALA A 271 -12.93 -3.93 19.24
N GLU A 272 -13.40 -4.13 18.01
CA GLU A 272 -13.63 -5.46 17.44
C GLU A 272 -12.61 -5.87 16.37
N ALA A 273 -11.75 -4.96 15.93
CA ALA A 273 -10.77 -5.21 14.89
C ALA A 273 -9.62 -6.10 15.38
N ASP A 274 -9.14 -6.97 14.50
CA ASP A 274 -7.91 -7.75 14.69
C ASP A 274 -6.70 -7.04 14.06
N VAL A 275 -6.95 -6.26 12.98
CA VAL A 275 -5.91 -5.57 12.22
C VAL A 275 -6.38 -4.17 11.85
N VAL A 276 -5.52 -3.18 11.97
CA VAL A 276 -5.68 -1.85 11.38
C VAL A 276 -4.52 -1.62 10.41
N VAL A 277 -4.82 -1.18 9.20
CA VAL A 277 -3.80 -0.85 8.20
C VAL A 277 -3.89 0.64 7.85
N THR A 278 -2.77 1.35 7.93
CA THR A 278 -2.67 2.76 7.57
C THR A 278 -1.57 2.98 6.54
N GLY A 279 -1.64 4.08 5.80
CA GLY A 279 -0.65 4.40 4.75
C GLY A 279 -0.57 5.91 4.49
N TYR A 280 -0.73 6.70 5.52
CA TYR A 280 -0.58 8.15 5.47
C TYR A 280 0.85 8.56 5.76
N ARG A 281 1.19 9.81 5.47
CA ARG A 281 2.49 10.37 5.86
C ARG A 281 2.64 10.33 7.38
N PRO A 282 3.87 10.10 7.90
CA PRO A 282 4.13 10.20 9.33
C PRO A 282 3.58 11.51 9.93
N GLY A 283 2.95 11.44 11.09
CA GLY A 283 2.30 12.57 11.76
C GLY A 283 0.89 12.92 11.27
N ALA A 284 0.43 12.33 10.17
CA ALA A 284 -0.88 12.71 9.60
C ALA A 284 -2.07 12.17 10.39
N LEU A 285 -1.96 10.98 10.96
CA LEU A 285 -3.01 10.33 11.74
C LEU A 285 -2.85 10.55 13.24
N GLU A 286 -1.65 10.80 13.72
CA GLU A 286 -1.32 11.02 15.14
C GLU A 286 -2.10 12.21 15.72
N ARG A 287 -2.31 13.28 14.92
CA ARG A 287 -3.15 14.43 15.32
C ARG A 287 -4.61 14.06 15.63
N TYR A 288 -5.06 12.90 15.17
CA TYR A 288 -6.38 12.34 15.51
C TYR A 288 -6.30 11.26 16.60
N GLY A 289 -5.11 11.04 17.18
CA GLY A 289 -4.85 9.94 18.11
C GLY A 289 -4.98 8.56 17.44
N LEU A 290 -4.54 8.45 16.20
CA LEU A 290 -4.58 7.22 15.41
C LEU A 290 -3.17 6.73 15.02
N GLY A 291 -2.16 7.11 15.79
CA GLY A 291 -0.85 6.49 15.73
C GLY A 291 -0.90 5.04 16.23
N ALA A 292 0.10 4.24 15.90
CA ALA A 292 0.09 2.81 16.23
C ALA A 292 -0.05 2.55 17.74
N GLU A 293 0.66 3.31 18.58
CA GLU A 293 0.60 3.15 20.04
C GLU A 293 -0.78 3.49 20.60
N GLU A 294 -1.41 4.57 20.12
CA GLU A 294 -2.75 4.97 20.53
C GLU A 294 -3.82 3.98 20.05
N LEU A 295 -3.68 3.44 18.85
CA LEU A 295 -4.58 2.40 18.33
C LEU A 295 -4.47 1.12 19.17
N MET A 296 -3.25 0.66 19.45
CA MET A 296 -3.02 -0.53 20.28
C MET A 296 -3.51 -0.36 21.70
N ALA A 297 -3.39 0.84 22.28
CA ALA A 297 -3.87 1.12 23.64
C ALA A 297 -5.40 1.09 23.77
N ARG A 298 -6.14 1.42 22.70
CA ARG A 298 -7.61 1.45 22.68
C ARG A 298 -8.25 0.25 22.02
N GLY A 299 -7.52 -0.41 21.13
CA GLY A 299 -7.98 -1.62 20.46
C GLY A 299 -8.05 -2.82 21.41
N ARG A 300 -8.54 -3.91 20.87
CA ARG A 300 -8.55 -5.18 21.62
C ARG A 300 -7.14 -5.71 21.86
N ALA A 301 -6.97 -6.59 22.83
CA ALA A 301 -5.71 -7.29 23.05
C ALA A 301 -5.30 -8.07 21.79
N GLY A 302 -4.02 -7.95 21.42
CA GLY A 302 -3.45 -8.56 20.21
C GLY A 302 -3.83 -7.88 18.91
N LEU A 303 -4.32 -6.62 18.95
CA LEU A 303 -4.47 -5.81 17.74
C LEU A 303 -3.13 -5.68 17.00
N VAL A 304 -3.15 -5.96 15.71
CA VAL A 304 -2.02 -5.73 14.82
C VAL A 304 -2.22 -4.39 14.11
N VAL A 305 -1.26 -3.48 14.23
CA VAL A 305 -1.26 -2.22 13.47
C VAL A 305 -0.16 -2.29 12.42
N ALA A 306 -0.53 -2.16 11.15
CA ALA A 306 0.39 -2.13 10.02
C ALA A 306 0.41 -0.72 9.41
N GLU A 307 1.58 -0.10 9.41
CA GLU A 307 1.78 1.23 8.85
C GLU A 307 2.68 1.15 7.62
N LEU A 308 2.25 1.78 6.52
CA LEU A 308 3.02 1.81 5.28
C LEU A 308 3.56 3.21 5.02
N CYS A 309 4.82 3.30 4.68
CA CYS A 309 5.48 4.52 4.23
C CYS A 309 6.28 4.27 2.95
N ALA A 310 6.56 5.33 2.18
CA ALA A 310 7.21 5.19 0.86
C ALA A 310 8.72 4.94 0.96
N TRP A 311 9.41 5.62 1.90
CA TRP A 311 10.87 5.64 2.01
C TRP A 311 11.35 5.42 3.45
N GLY A 312 10.65 4.61 4.23
CA GLY A 312 10.92 4.46 5.65
C GLY A 312 10.51 5.70 6.46
N TRP A 313 10.74 5.63 7.76
CA TRP A 313 10.27 6.62 8.72
C TRP A 313 11.17 7.84 8.84
N ARG A 314 12.40 7.76 8.30
CA ARG A 314 13.42 8.81 8.41
C ARG A 314 13.62 9.59 7.12
N GLY A 315 12.99 9.14 6.04
CA GLY A 315 13.14 9.68 4.69
C GLY A 315 14.51 9.39 4.07
N PRO A 316 14.72 9.81 2.82
CA PRO A 316 16.03 9.81 2.19
C PRO A 316 16.91 10.92 2.77
#